data_618667b8ebe611c88c25f92af1fb1947
#
_entry.id   618667b8ebe611c88c25f92af1fb1947
#
_cell.length_a   1.000
_cell.length_b   1.000
_cell.length_c   1.000
_cell.angle_alpha   90.00
_cell.angle_beta   90.00
_cell.angle_gamma   90.00
#
_symmetry.space_group_name_H-M   'P 1'
#
loop_
_entity.id
_entity.type
_entity.pdbx_description
1 polymer ?
#
loop_
_entity_poly.entity_id
_entity_poly.type
_entity_poly.pdbx_seq_one_letter_code
_entity_poly.pdbx_strand_id
1 'polypeptide(L)'
;MKRIISVILAVIMLIFSLSLPSFALVQGDFIYEMDGETAVITAYTGTATSLVIPAKLNGIAVSKIGDSAFKGNSALISVTVSTGVESIGTSAFENCTSLATITLPTTITHIGEKAIYNTAYYNKESNWKKPQPDSSSGDIGFGNGMGQIPWEDIAAQDLEYLYLGTNLIEISFSGSYSLKKGTRVIADGAFAGCDAERVTLSNTLVAIGENAFKDCKSLKEVKFNENIEVIGDYAFDGCTSLETISLPDKYIEMSSTSFYNTGFYNNSNNWDNNVLYNENALIDIRENIDIIEIKDGTKYIVGDSLGENDAFIPETVLKISDKAFADSSMVTIFGYADTYAHNFATTNNIYFVDMGNLTKGDVNLDGKIDRDDYNILCDISVTQRIPNLIERIAGDMDDDGTVDSIDVIILDLMLNDMPPSRLKGDVNGDNKVNIDDYNLLVNIVSTNEKITDNVMFQRADINEDGSVDAFDAVYLDLALNGIVALI
;
A
#
# COMPACT_ATOMS: atom_id res chain seq x y z
N MET A 1 -2.69 -25.86 28.36
CA MET A 1 -3.84 -24.97 28.61
C MET A 1 -3.91 -23.83 27.58
N LYS A 2 -2.84 -23.08 27.26
CA LYS A 2 -2.86 -21.97 26.26
C LYS A 2 -3.29 -22.43 24.86
N ARG A 3 -2.84 -23.58 24.35
CA ARG A 3 -3.24 -24.12 23.04
C ARG A 3 -4.73 -24.51 22.94
N ILE A 4 -5.32 -24.95 24.05
CA ILE A 4 -6.75 -25.32 24.08
C ILE A 4 -7.62 -24.05 24.09
N ILE A 5 -7.18 -22.97 24.75
CA ILE A 5 -7.88 -21.69 24.79
C ILE A 5 -7.80 -21.02 23.40
N SER A 6 -6.65 -21.09 22.73
CA SER A 6 -6.48 -20.59 21.36
C SER A 6 -7.37 -21.30 20.35
N VAL A 7 -7.48 -22.63 20.44
CA VAL A 7 -8.37 -23.42 19.57
C VAL A 7 -9.85 -23.14 19.88
N ILE A 8 -10.21 -22.92 21.14
CA ILE A 8 -11.58 -22.57 21.52
C ILE A 8 -11.93 -21.14 21.05
N LEU A 9 -11.01 -20.18 21.17
CA LEU A 9 -11.20 -18.84 20.62
C LEU A 9 -11.31 -18.87 19.09
N ALA A 10 -10.43 -19.62 18.39
CA ALA A 10 -10.51 -19.80 16.94
C ALA A 10 -11.83 -20.46 16.49
N VAL A 11 -12.33 -21.44 17.23
CA VAL A 11 -13.64 -22.08 16.96
C VAL A 11 -14.80 -21.12 17.26
N ILE A 12 -14.69 -20.28 18.28
CA ILE A 12 -15.69 -19.24 18.57
C ILE A 12 -15.65 -18.15 17.50
N MET A 13 -14.47 -17.72 17.03
CA MET A 13 -14.34 -16.78 15.90
C MET A 13 -14.82 -17.41 14.58
N LEU A 14 -14.58 -18.70 14.35
CA LEU A 14 -15.09 -19.40 13.15
C LEU A 14 -16.63 -19.49 13.15
N ILE A 15 -17.28 -19.47 14.32
CA ILE A 15 -18.75 -19.44 14.43
C ILE A 15 -19.29 -18.02 14.18
N PHE A 16 -18.50 -16.97 14.44
CA PHE A 16 -18.87 -15.59 14.13
C PHE A 16 -18.49 -15.14 12.71
N SER A 17 -17.58 -15.87 12.02
CA SER A 17 -17.26 -15.67 10.60
C SER A 17 -18.15 -16.46 9.63
N LEU A 18 -19.14 -17.20 10.13
CA LEU A 18 -20.26 -17.58 9.30
C LEU A 18 -20.97 -16.28 8.92
N SER A 19 -20.68 -15.78 7.73
CA SER A 19 -21.46 -14.74 7.08
C SER A 19 -22.92 -15.17 7.24
N LEU A 20 -23.63 -14.52 8.16
CA LEU A 20 -25.09 -14.67 8.22
C LEU A 20 -25.56 -14.37 6.81
N PRO A 21 -26.40 -15.22 6.20
CA PRO A 21 -26.95 -14.90 4.90
C PRO A 21 -27.50 -13.48 5.01
N SER A 22 -27.02 -12.59 4.15
CA SER A 22 -27.53 -11.23 4.07
C SER A 22 -29.02 -11.36 3.78
N PHE A 23 -29.85 -11.10 4.80
CA PHE A 23 -31.30 -11.14 4.59
C PHE A 23 -31.66 -9.86 3.85
N ALA A 24 -32.15 -10.02 2.63
CA ALA A 24 -32.69 -8.92 1.87
C ALA A 24 -33.80 -8.26 2.68
N LEU A 25 -33.61 -6.98 2.99
CA LEU A 25 -34.57 -6.14 3.71
C LEU A 25 -35.48 -5.47 2.71
N VAL A 26 -36.69 -5.13 3.10
CA VAL A 26 -37.69 -4.51 2.20
C VAL A 26 -38.27 -3.27 2.84
N GLN A 27 -38.34 -2.18 2.06
CA GLN A 27 -39.15 -1.01 2.38
C GLN A 27 -39.85 -0.50 1.13
N GLY A 28 -41.18 -0.60 1.09
CA GLY A 28 -41.95 -0.32 -0.12
C GLY A 28 -41.53 -1.25 -1.26
N ASP A 29 -41.17 -0.68 -2.38
CA ASP A 29 -40.71 -1.43 -3.56
C ASP A 29 -39.18 -1.63 -3.58
N PHE A 30 -38.45 -1.15 -2.58
CA PHE A 30 -36.99 -1.28 -2.51
C PHE A 30 -36.61 -2.57 -1.74
N ILE A 31 -35.72 -3.33 -2.34
CA ILE A 31 -35.01 -4.44 -1.69
C ILE A 31 -33.58 -3.96 -1.47
N TYR A 32 -33.06 -4.15 -0.24
CA TYR A 32 -31.75 -3.69 0.12
C TYR A 32 -31.07 -4.64 1.09
N GLU A 33 -29.76 -4.55 1.18
CA GLU A 33 -28.92 -5.29 2.10
C GLU A 33 -28.08 -4.31 2.93
N MET A 34 -27.51 -4.80 4.03
CA MET A 34 -26.60 -4.01 4.84
C MET A 34 -25.16 -4.17 4.34
N ASP A 35 -24.46 -3.05 4.26
CA ASP A 35 -23.03 -2.99 4.06
C ASP A 35 -22.45 -2.13 5.20
N GLY A 36 -21.93 -2.80 6.22
CA GLY A 36 -21.60 -2.17 7.48
C GLY A 36 -22.82 -1.49 8.12
N GLU A 37 -22.74 -0.17 8.32
CA GLU A 37 -23.80 0.65 8.91
C GLU A 37 -24.74 1.28 7.87
N THR A 38 -24.53 1.01 6.58
CA THR A 38 -25.27 1.61 5.47
C THR A 38 -26.10 0.59 4.70
N ALA A 39 -27.02 1.07 3.90
CA ALA A 39 -27.89 0.25 3.05
C ALA A 39 -27.41 0.31 1.58
N VAL A 40 -27.35 -0.84 0.95
CA VAL A 40 -27.16 -1.00 -0.51
C VAL A 40 -28.47 -1.46 -1.14
N ILE A 41 -29.05 -0.69 -2.04
CA ILE A 41 -30.25 -1.09 -2.78
C ILE A 41 -29.87 -2.17 -3.79
N THR A 42 -30.37 -3.37 -3.61
CA THR A 42 -30.07 -4.55 -4.47
C THR A 42 -31.12 -4.80 -5.54
N ALA A 43 -32.37 -4.36 -5.33
CA ALA A 43 -33.40 -4.44 -6.34
C ALA A 43 -34.52 -3.42 -6.12
N TYR A 44 -35.27 -3.15 -7.19
CA TYR A 44 -36.52 -2.38 -7.17
C TYR A 44 -37.63 -3.10 -7.92
N THR A 45 -38.75 -3.34 -7.25
CA THR A 45 -39.89 -4.11 -7.77
C THR A 45 -41.07 -3.25 -8.22
N GLY A 46 -40.98 -1.93 -8.02
CA GLY A 46 -42.04 -0.99 -8.32
C GLY A 46 -42.20 -0.67 -9.81
N THR A 47 -43.32 -0.05 -10.14
CA THR A 47 -43.69 0.35 -11.51
C THR A 47 -43.75 1.88 -11.68
N ALA A 48 -43.13 2.63 -10.75
CA ALA A 48 -43.12 4.10 -10.83
C ALA A 48 -42.45 4.57 -12.15
N THR A 49 -43.01 5.57 -12.78
CA THR A 49 -42.43 6.23 -13.95
C THR A 49 -41.44 7.34 -13.57
N SER A 50 -41.64 7.94 -12.39
CA SER A 50 -40.74 8.93 -11.80
C SER A 50 -40.39 8.50 -10.38
N LEU A 51 -39.12 8.33 -10.10
CA LEU A 51 -38.63 7.74 -8.85
C LEU A 51 -37.59 8.65 -8.19
N VAL A 52 -37.73 8.84 -6.88
CA VAL A 52 -36.69 9.37 -6.03
C VAL A 52 -36.06 8.22 -5.26
N ILE A 53 -34.78 7.97 -5.48
CA ILE A 53 -34.00 7.05 -4.65
C ILE A 53 -33.83 7.71 -3.27
N PRO A 54 -34.34 7.12 -2.17
CA PRO A 54 -34.34 7.76 -0.87
C PRO A 54 -32.93 7.81 -0.26
N ALA A 55 -32.67 8.84 0.56
CA ALA A 55 -31.43 8.93 1.31
C ALA A 55 -31.35 7.92 2.48
N LYS A 56 -32.51 7.36 2.89
CA LYS A 56 -32.59 6.38 3.97
C LYS A 56 -33.66 5.33 3.68
N LEU A 57 -33.41 4.09 4.09
CA LEU A 57 -34.36 2.99 4.14
C LEU A 57 -34.47 2.47 5.58
N ASN A 58 -35.66 2.44 6.15
CA ASN A 58 -35.93 2.11 7.55
C ASN A 58 -35.02 2.85 8.55
N GLY A 59 -34.68 4.11 8.25
CA GLY A 59 -33.79 4.95 9.07
C GLY A 59 -32.30 4.78 8.80
N ILE A 60 -31.90 3.78 8.01
CA ILE A 60 -30.52 3.46 7.64
C ILE A 60 -30.14 4.29 6.41
N ALA A 61 -28.96 4.92 6.42
CA ALA A 61 -28.47 5.71 5.29
C ALA A 61 -28.22 4.82 4.06
N VAL A 62 -28.67 5.26 2.88
CA VAL A 62 -28.37 4.59 1.62
C VAL A 62 -27.07 5.16 1.07
N SER A 63 -26.03 4.33 0.98
CA SER A 63 -24.73 4.70 0.41
C SER A 63 -24.58 4.27 -1.06
N LYS A 64 -25.25 3.20 -1.46
CA LYS A 64 -25.02 2.58 -2.77
C LYS A 64 -26.33 2.13 -3.43
N ILE A 65 -26.41 2.31 -4.75
CA ILE A 65 -27.29 1.58 -5.66
C ILE A 65 -26.46 0.39 -6.16
N GLY A 66 -26.87 -0.82 -5.82
CA GLY A 66 -26.13 -2.05 -6.13
C GLY A 66 -26.15 -2.41 -7.61
N ASP A 67 -25.34 -3.39 -7.95
CA ASP A 67 -25.23 -3.90 -9.32
C ASP A 67 -26.55 -4.42 -9.84
N SER A 68 -26.91 -4.02 -11.04
CA SER A 68 -28.16 -4.43 -11.70
C SER A 68 -29.47 -4.10 -10.93
N ALA A 69 -29.43 -3.24 -9.91
CA ALA A 69 -30.58 -2.99 -9.00
C ALA A 69 -31.88 -2.57 -9.72
N PHE A 70 -31.78 -1.87 -10.82
CA PHE A 70 -32.91 -1.41 -11.67
C PHE A 70 -32.85 -1.97 -13.09
N LYS A 71 -31.94 -2.90 -13.38
CA LYS A 71 -31.69 -3.41 -14.73
C LYS A 71 -32.98 -3.87 -15.41
N GLY A 72 -33.22 -3.37 -16.63
CA GLY A 72 -34.37 -3.74 -17.45
C GLY A 72 -35.70 -3.12 -17.02
N ASN A 73 -35.73 -2.20 -16.06
CA ASN A 73 -36.96 -1.52 -15.67
C ASN A 73 -37.38 -0.52 -16.74
N SER A 74 -38.24 -0.97 -17.62
CA SER A 74 -38.76 -0.17 -18.77
C SER A 74 -39.84 0.83 -18.35
N ALA A 75 -40.37 0.79 -17.13
CA ALA A 75 -41.34 1.75 -16.63
C ALA A 75 -40.73 3.10 -16.23
N LEU A 76 -39.49 3.11 -15.75
CA LEU A 76 -38.81 4.32 -15.30
C LEU A 76 -38.54 5.27 -16.44
N ILE A 77 -39.03 6.53 -16.32
CA ILE A 77 -38.77 7.65 -17.24
C ILE A 77 -37.78 8.62 -16.61
N SER A 78 -37.89 8.85 -15.29
CA SER A 78 -36.98 9.75 -14.55
C SER A 78 -36.56 9.16 -13.20
N VAL A 79 -35.30 9.38 -12.84
CA VAL A 79 -34.72 9.01 -11.54
C VAL A 79 -33.99 10.21 -10.97
N THR A 80 -34.25 10.50 -9.70
CA THR A 80 -33.45 11.44 -8.90
C THR A 80 -32.81 10.68 -7.74
N VAL A 81 -31.47 10.70 -7.67
CA VAL A 81 -30.72 10.07 -6.60
C VAL A 81 -30.50 11.08 -5.48
N SER A 82 -30.86 10.75 -4.24
CA SER A 82 -30.73 11.64 -3.09
C SER A 82 -29.28 11.82 -2.66
N THR A 83 -29.00 12.96 -2.04
CA THR A 83 -27.70 13.23 -1.39
C THR A 83 -27.39 12.20 -0.32
N GLY A 84 -26.15 11.75 -0.23
CA GLY A 84 -25.66 10.68 0.65
C GLY A 84 -25.42 9.37 -0.07
N VAL A 85 -26.02 9.17 -1.24
CA VAL A 85 -25.63 8.05 -2.14
C VAL A 85 -24.28 8.42 -2.78
N GLU A 86 -23.32 7.53 -2.68
CA GLU A 86 -21.93 7.71 -3.12
C GLU A 86 -21.59 6.84 -4.34
N SER A 87 -22.28 5.72 -4.51
CA SER A 87 -21.97 4.73 -5.54
C SER A 87 -23.18 4.28 -6.33
N ILE A 88 -22.99 4.13 -7.64
CA ILE A 88 -23.91 3.47 -8.58
C ILE A 88 -23.20 2.26 -9.16
N GLY A 89 -23.71 1.07 -8.92
CA GLY A 89 -23.09 -0.19 -9.31
C GLY A 89 -23.13 -0.48 -10.81
N THR A 90 -22.42 -1.53 -11.19
CA THR A 90 -22.35 -2.03 -12.55
C THR A 90 -23.73 -2.40 -13.07
N SER A 91 -24.06 -1.95 -14.29
CA SER A 91 -25.36 -2.22 -14.93
C SER A 91 -26.58 -1.76 -14.12
N ALA A 92 -26.44 -0.87 -13.14
CA ALA A 92 -27.51 -0.52 -12.21
C ALA A 92 -28.83 -0.12 -12.89
N PHE A 93 -28.77 0.65 -13.98
CA PHE A 93 -29.92 1.05 -14.81
C PHE A 93 -29.82 0.53 -16.25
N GLU A 94 -28.99 -0.47 -16.51
CA GLU A 94 -28.83 -1.04 -17.84
C GLU A 94 -30.18 -1.52 -18.40
N ASN A 95 -30.44 -1.21 -19.67
CA ASN A 95 -31.66 -1.56 -20.35
C ASN A 95 -32.95 -0.94 -19.75
N CYS A 96 -32.87 0.13 -18.98
CA CYS A 96 -34.03 0.95 -18.59
C CYS A 96 -34.41 1.83 -19.80
N THR A 97 -34.99 1.23 -20.82
CA THR A 97 -35.15 1.83 -22.18
C THR A 97 -36.02 3.08 -22.24
N SER A 98 -36.83 3.35 -21.20
CA SER A 98 -37.66 4.58 -21.11
C SER A 98 -36.94 5.68 -20.26
N LEU A 99 -35.84 5.38 -19.59
CA LEU A 99 -35.17 6.30 -18.64
C LEU A 99 -34.45 7.41 -19.40
N ALA A 100 -35.10 8.58 -19.47
CA ALA A 100 -34.65 9.74 -20.23
C ALA A 100 -33.98 10.82 -19.35
N THR A 101 -34.21 10.80 -18.03
CA THR A 101 -33.69 11.81 -17.08
C THR A 101 -33.12 11.12 -15.85
N ILE A 102 -31.86 11.40 -15.56
CA ILE A 102 -31.18 10.92 -14.37
C ILE A 102 -30.50 12.12 -13.71
N THR A 103 -30.81 12.36 -12.44
CA THR A 103 -30.21 13.43 -11.65
C THR A 103 -29.40 12.83 -10.53
N LEU A 104 -28.09 13.14 -10.48
CA LEU A 104 -27.14 12.64 -9.49
C LEU A 104 -26.75 13.73 -8.50
N PRO A 105 -26.56 13.40 -7.22
CA PRO A 105 -25.99 14.31 -6.22
C PRO A 105 -24.47 14.46 -6.43
N THR A 106 -23.90 15.48 -5.81
CA THR A 106 -22.43 15.71 -5.81
C THR A 106 -21.66 14.74 -4.87
N THR A 107 -22.37 13.91 -4.12
CA THR A 107 -21.77 12.87 -3.27
C THR A 107 -21.28 11.65 -4.05
N ILE A 108 -21.68 11.50 -5.31
CA ILE A 108 -21.23 10.38 -6.16
C ILE A 108 -19.71 10.45 -6.35
N THR A 109 -19.05 9.34 -6.02
CA THR A 109 -17.62 9.08 -6.23
C THR A 109 -17.37 7.84 -7.10
N HIS A 110 -18.40 7.00 -7.34
CA HIS A 110 -18.26 5.80 -8.15
C HIS A 110 -19.47 5.59 -9.06
N ILE A 111 -19.21 5.27 -10.33
CA ILE A 111 -20.21 4.88 -11.33
C ILE A 111 -19.69 3.67 -12.10
N GLY A 112 -20.33 2.53 -11.87
CA GLY A 112 -19.94 1.24 -12.41
C GLY A 112 -20.09 1.14 -13.93
N GLU A 113 -19.42 0.17 -14.52
CA GLU A 113 -19.47 -0.10 -15.96
C GLU A 113 -20.92 -0.34 -16.43
N LYS A 114 -21.29 0.22 -17.54
CA LYS A 114 -22.64 0.09 -18.10
C LYS A 114 -23.78 0.56 -17.19
N ALA A 115 -23.49 1.35 -16.14
CA ALA A 115 -24.50 1.77 -15.17
C ALA A 115 -25.78 2.34 -15.80
N ILE A 116 -25.65 3.06 -16.92
CA ILE A 116 -26.78 3.66 -17.67
C ILE A 116 -26.86 3.19 -19.12
N TYR A 117 -26.16 2.09 -19.46
CA TYR A 117 -26.11 1.59 -20.84
C TYR A 117 -27.50 1.22 -21.35
N ASN A 118 -27.79 1.56 -22.64
CA ASN A 118 -29.06 1.32 -23.31
C ASN A 118 -30.30 1.90 -22.57
N THR A 119 -30.12 3.00 -21.85
CA THR A 119 -31.23 3.84 -21.38
C THR A 119 -31.66 4.83 -22.50
N ALA A 120 -32.87 5.42 -22.40
CA ALA A 120 -33.24 6.51 -23.28
C ALA A 120 -32.31 7.71 -23.21
N TYR A 121 -31.70 7.97 -22.04
CA TYR A 121 -30.65 8.99 -21.84
C TYR A 121 -29.41 8.65 -22.65
N TYR A 122 -28.89 7.41 -22.52
CA TYR A 122 -27.70 6.93 -23.21
C TYR A 122 -27.89 6.94 -24.72
N ASN A 123 -29.01 6.42 -25.21
CA ASN A 123 -29.31 6.29 -26.65
C ASN A 123 -29.68 7.62 -27.35
N LYS A 124 -29.85 8.69 -26.58
CA LYS A 124 -30.19 9.99 -27.15
C LYS A 124 -28.96 10.67 -27.74
N GLU A 125 -28.86 10.72 -29.06
CA GLU A 125 -27.72 11.31 -29.79
C GLU A 125 -27.34 12.72 -29.29
N SER A 126 -28.31 13.56 -28.93
CA SER A 126 -28.03 14.90 -28.40
C SER A 126 -27.36 14.94 -27.05
N ASN A 127 -27.28 13.81 -26.31
CA ASN A 127 -26.53 13.71 -25.04
C ASN A 127 -25.06 13.38 -25.27
N TRP A 128 -24.77 12.73 -26.41
CA TRP A 128 -23.41 12.55 -26.89
C TRP A 128 -22.90 13.85 -27.48
N LYS A 129 -21.77 14.29 -27.04
CA LYS A 129 -21.16 15.55 -27.49
C LYS A 129 -20.06 15.24 -28.47
N LYS A 130 -20.03 15.99 -29.56
CA LYS A 130 -18.86 16.13 -30.43
C LYS A 130 -18.21 17.48 -30.10
N PRO A 131 -16.89 17.60 -30.13
CA PRO A 131 -16.23 18.89 -29.97
C PRO A 131 -16.84 19.85 -30.99
N GLN A 132 -17.36 20.97 -30.51
CA GLN A 132 -17.76 22.07 -31.37
C GLN A 132 -16.66 23.13 -31.28
N PRO A 133 -16.20 23.70 -32.39
CA PRO A 133 -15.34 24.85 -32.32
C PRO A 133 -16.10 25.95 -31.58
N ASP A 134 -15.52 26.37 -30.44
CA ASP A 134 -16.02 27.56 -29.73
C ASP A 134 -15.76 28.76 -30.64
N SER A 135 -16.84 29.31 -31.20
CA SER A 135 -16.77 30.47 -32.10
C SER A 135 -16.34 31.76 -31.40
N SER A 136 -16.17 31.73 -30.05
CA SER A 136 -15.87 32.92 -29.26
C SER A 136 -14.44 33.02 -28.73
N SER A 137 -13.69 31.93 -28.68
CA SER A 137 -12.34 31.95 -28.05
C SER A 137 -11.21 31.31 -28.87
N GLY A 138 -11.47 30.57 -29.91
CA GLY A 138 -10.42 29.85 -30.65
C GLY A 138 -9.65 28.82 -29.79
N ASP A 139 -10.10 28.64 -28.56
CA ASP A 139 -9.46 27.83 -27.53
C ASP A 139 -10.41 26.68 -27.11
N ILE A 140 -10.19 25.52 -27.69
CA ILE A 140 -10.54 24.30 -27.00
C ILE A 140 -9.45 24.17 -25.93
N GLY A 141 -9.82 24.31 -24.64
CA GLY A 141 -8.91 24.53 -23.52
C GLY A 141 -7.78 23.52 -23.34
N PHE A 142 -6.82 23.57 -24.23
CA PHE A 142 -5.52 22.94 -24.10
C PHE A 142 -4.64 23.92 -23.29
N GLY A 143 -4.27 23.50 -22.06
CA GLY A 143 -3.49 24.33 -21.15
C GLY A 143 -2.28 24.98 -21.83
N ASN A 144 -1.99 26.23 -21.46
CA ASN A 144 -0.91 27.05 -21.96
C ASN A 144 0.41 26.27 -22.10
N GLY A 145 0.83 26.03 -23.35
CA GLY A 145 2.17 25.49 -23.63
C GLY A 145 2.30 24.47 -24.76
N MET A 146 1.19 23.96 -25.32
CA MET A 146 1.25 23.13 -26.53
C MET A 146 0.76 23.94 -27.74
N GLY A 147 1.49 23.84 -28.84
CA GLY A 147 1.13 24.52 -30.08
C GLY A 147 -0.34 24.25 -30.43
N GLN A 148 -1.01 25.30 -30.91
CA GLN A 148 -2.40 25.23 -31.34
C GLN A 148 -2.54 24.12 -32.40
N ILE A 149 -3.28 23.05 -32.04
CA ILE A 149 -3.73 22.06 -33.03
C ILE A 149 -4.87 22.74 -33.74
N PRO A 150 -4.83 22.90 -35.09
CA PRO A 150 -5.93 23.47 -35.83
C PRO A 150 -7.22 22.68 -35.55
N TRP A 151 -8.33 23.36 -35.29
CA TRP A 151 -9.63 22.74 -35.03
C TRP A 151 -10.06 21.77 -36.15
N GLU A 152 -9.57 22.00 -37.37
CA GLU A 152 -9.80 21.17 -38.52
C GLU A 152 -9.21 19.77 -38.38
N ASP A 153 -8.11 19.64 -37.66
CA ASP A 153 -7.45 18.35 -37.32
C ASP A 153 -8.20 17.63 -36.19
N ILE A 154 -8.91 18.38 -35.32
CA ILE A 154 -9.73 17.82 -34.23
C ILE A 154 -11.14 17.43 -34.74
N ALA A 155 -11.71 18.21 -35.65
CA ALA A 155 -12.99 17.90 -36.29
C ALA A 155 -12.93 16.65 -37.19
N ALA A 156 -11.74 16.21 -37.57
CA ALA A 156 -11.52 14.96 -38.32
C ALA A 156 -11.42 13.73 -37.40
N GLN A 157 -11.35 13.90 -36.06
CA GLN A 157 -11.32 12.79 -35.12
C GLN A 157 -12.76 12.43 -34.70
N ASP A 158 -13.09 11.14 -34.72
CA ASP A 158 -14.37 10.60 -34.23
C ASP A 158 -14.48 10.67 -32.70
N LEU A 159 -14.29 11.89 -32.15
CA LEU A 159 -14.41 12.13 -30.72
C LEU A 159 -15.87 12.20 -30.31
N GLU A 160 -16.34 11.23 -29.57
CA GLU A 160 -17.65 11.25 -28.93
C GLU A 160 -17.49 11.04 -27.43
N TYR A 161 -18.26 11.79 -26.64
CA TYR A 161 -18.24 11.62 -25.17
C TYR A 161 -19.63 11.82 -24.58
N LEU A 162 -19.89 11.07 -23.51
CA LEU A 162 -21.12 11.12 -22.74
C LEU A 162 -20.87 11.56 -21.30
N TYR A 163 -21.55 12.62 -20.88
CA TYR A 163 -21.58 13.05 -19.49
C TYR A 163 -22.96 12.87 -18.88
N LEU A 164 -22.97 12.48 -17.59
CA LEU A 164 -24.14 12.55 -16.73
C LEU A 164 -23.87 13.57 -15.63
N GLY A 165 -24.35 14.81 -15.82
CA GLY A 165 -24.03 15.94 -14.97
C GLY A 165 -22.55 16.34 -15.06
N THR A 166 -21.81 16.13 -13.96
CA THR A 166 -20.35 16.37 -13.84
C THR A 166 -19.53 15.10 -13.98
N ASN A 167 -20.16 13.97 -14.30
CA ASN A 167 -19.49 12.67 -14.36
C ASN A 167 -19.31 12.26 -15.82
N LEU A 168 -18.09 11.91 -16.22
CA LEU A 168 -17.78 11.35 -17.51
C LEU A 168 -18.14 9.87 -17.51
N ILE A 169 -19.02 9.47 -18.38
CA ILE A 169 -19.54 8.10 -18.48
C ILE A 169 -18.75 7.29 -19.50
N GLU A 170 -18.53 7.87 -20.68
CA GLU A 170 -17.86 7.18 -21.77
C GLU A 170 -17.24 8.18 -22.74
N ILE A 171 -16.09 7.83 -23.32
CA ILE A 171 -15.41 8.62 -24.32
C ILE A 171 -14.64 7.71 -25.28
N SER A 172 -14.59 8.08 -26.55
CA SER A 172 -13.75 7.47 -27.58
C SER A 172 -12.98 8.56 -28.31
N PHE A 173 -11.66 8.51 -28.30
CA PHE A 173 -10.82 9.48 -29.01
C PHE A 173 -9.38 9.01 -29.17
N SER A 174 -8.59 9.76 -29.97
CA SER A 174 -7.14 9.60 -30.12
C SER A 174 -6.42 10.92 -29.82
N GLY A 175 -5.15 10.85 -29.39
CA GLY A 175 -4.30 12.02 -29.13
C GLY A 175 -4.41 12.60 -27.74
N SER A 176 -4.49 13.94 -27.60
CA SER A 176 -4.48 14.63 -26.31
C SER A 176 -5.88 15.15 -25.96
N TYR A 177 -6.29 14.95 -24.71
CA TYR A 177 -7.62 15.37 -24.23
C TYR A 177 -7.55 16.06 -22.87
N SER A 178 -8.33 17.12 -22.71
CA SER A 178 -8.55 17.78 -21.42
C SER A 178 -9.99 17.59 -20.98
N LEU A 179 -10.18 17.06 -19.76
CA LEU A 179 -11.50 16.88 -19.19
C LEU A 179 -12.23 18.23 -19.07
N LYS A 180 -13.53 18.20 -19.33
CA LYS A 180 -14.40 19.36 -19.12
C LYS A 180 -14.22 19.93 -17.72
N LYS A 181 -14.10 21.24 -17.60
CA LYS A 181 -14.07 21.93 -16.31
C LYS A 181 -15.30 21.54 -15.48
N GLY A 182 -15.10 21.19 -14.23
CA GLY A 182 -16.15 20.72 -13.33
C GLY A 182 -16.38 19.22 -13.35
N THR A 183 -15.64 18.44 -14.16
CA THR A 183 -15.70 16.97 -14.08
C THR A 183 -15.25 16.51 -12.69
N ARG A 184 -16.06 15.67 -12.06
CA ARG A 184 -15.81 15.15 -10.71
C ARG A 184 -15.47 13.66 -10.71
N VAL A 185 -16.11 12.86 -11.55
CA VAL A 185 -15.91 11.41 -11.60
C VAL A 185 -15.67 11.00 -13.05
N ILE A 186 -14.73 10.09 -13.25
CA ILE A 186 -14.58 9.26 -14.45
C ILE A 186 -15.16 7.90 -14.10
N ALA A 187 -16.19 7.47 -14.82
CA ALA A 187 -16.85 6.19 -14.58
C ALA A 187 -15.94 5.01 -14.94
N ASP A 188 -16.31 3.81 -14.49
CA ASP A 188 -15.62 2.58 -14.82
C ASP A 188 -15.55 2.37 -16.33
N GLY A 189 -14.36 2.03 -16.81
CA GLY A 189 -14.12 1.76 -18.22
C GLY A 189 -14.25 2.98 -19.16
N ALA A 190 -14.44 4.19 -18.65
CA ALA A 190 -14.82 5.35 -19.48
C ALA A 190 -13.85 5.66 -20.64
N PHE A 191 -12.55 5.40 -20.50
CA PHE A 191 -11.53 5.55 -21.54
C PHE A 191 -10.96 4.21 -22.01
N ALA A 192 -11.51 3.08 -21.57
CA ALA A 192 -10.90 1.77 -21.84
C ALA A 192 -10.65 1.55 -23.34
N GLY A 193 -9.41 1.17 -23.68
CA GLY A 193 -8.98 0.90 -25.04
C GLY A 193 -8.83 2.14 -25.92
N CYS A 194 -8.91 3.35 -25.39
CA CYS A 194 -8.76 4.56 -26.21
C CYS A 194 -7.28 4.82 -26.57
N ASP A 195 -7.08 5.51 -27.69
CA ASP A 195 -5.75 5.85 -28.23
C ASP A 195 -5.25 7.21 -27.72
N ALA A 196 -5.60 7.50 -26.45
CA ALA A 196 -5.16 8.71 -25.77
C ALA A 196 -3.64 8.72 -25.59
N GLU A 197 -2.97 9.83 -25.96
CA GLU A 197 -1.56 10.03 -25.65
C GLU A 197 -1.34 10.80 -24.34
N ARG A 198 -2.22 11.76 -24.06
CA ARG A 198 -2.18 12.60 -22.87
C ARG A 198 -3.57 12.95 -22.40
N VAL A 199 -3.80 12.88 -21.11
CA VAL A 199 -5.06 13.27 -20.48
C VAL A 199 -4.77 14.28 -19.36
N THR A 200 -5.40 15.47 -19.48
CA THR A 200 -5.37 16.48 -18.41
C THR A 200 -6.67 16.37 -17.62
N LEU A 201 -6.54 16.04 -16.35
CA LEU A 201 -7.66 15.89 -15.45
C LEU A 201 -8.21 17.26 -15.02
N SER A 202 -9.53 17.33 -14.79
CA SER A 202 -10.17 18.52 -14.21
C SER A 202 -9.66 18.75 -12.76
N ASN A 203 -9.47 19.99 -12.37
CA ASN A 203 -9.10 20.34 -10.99
C ASN A 203 -10.19 20.00 -9.95
N THR A 204 -11.37 19.62 -10.36
CA THR A 204 -12.49 19.17 -9.52
C THR A 204 -12.65 17.65 -9.50
N LEU A 205 -11.79 16.90 -10.21
CA LEU A 205 -11.87 15.45 -10.26
C LEU A 205 -11.53 14.88 -8.88
N VAL A 206 -12.39 14.02 -8.37
CA VAL A 206 -12.21 13.34 -7.08
C VAL A 206 -12.04 11.83 -7.24
N ALA A 207 -12.55 11.25 -8.34
CA ALA A 207 -12.47 9.81 -8.52
C ALA A 207 -12.26 9.39 -9.98
N ILE A 208 -11.45 8.35 -10.15
CA ILE A 208 -11.22 7.60 -11.38
C ILE A 208 -11.72 6.17 -11.11
N GLY A 209 -12.65 5.68 -11.95
CA GLY A 209 -13.28 4.38 -11.78
C GLY A 209 -12.38 3.19 -12.13
N GLU A 210 -12.88 1.99 -11.87
CA GLU A 210 -12.23 0.74 -12.23
C GLU A 210 -12.04 0.64 -13.76
N ASN A 211 -10.89 0.12 -14.20
CA ASN A 211 -10.57 -0.04 -15.61
C ASN A 211 -10.70 1.24 -16.45
N ALA A 212 -10.78 2.42 -15.84
CA ALA A 212 -11.13 3.68 -16.51
C ALA A 212 -10.24 3.98 -17.71
N PHE A 213 -8.94 3.71 -17.66
CA PHE A 213 -7.96 3.86 -18.73
C PHE A 213 -7.35 2.53 -19.17
N LYS A 214 -7.99 1.42 -18.84
CA LYS A 214 -7.47 0.09 -19.19
C LYS A 214 -7.14 0.00 -20.68
N ASP A 215 -5.97 -0.59 -21.00
CA ASP A 215 -5.47 -0.77 -22.37
C ASP A 215 -5.29 0.52 -23.19
N CYS A 216 -5.20 1.70 -22.56
CA CYS A 216 -4.80 2.93 -23.25
C CYS A 216 -3.28 2.89 -23.52
N LYS A 217 -2.86 2.06 -24.48
CA LYS A 217 -1.44 1.72 -24.73
C LYS A 217 -0.58 2.90 -25.16
N SER A 218 -1.19 3.92 -25.76
CA SER A 218 -0.52 5.14 -26.23
C SER A 218 -0.38 6.21 -25.13
N LEU A 219 -1.00 6.01 -23.95
CA LEU A 219 -1.04 7.00 -22.88
C LEU A 219 0.33 7.15 -22.23
N LYS A 220 0.92 8.34 -22.36
CA LYS A 220 2.26 8.70 -21.89
C LYS A 220 2.22 9.55 -20.62
N GLU A 221 1.17 10.35 -20.44
CA GLU A 221 1.10 11.33 -19.36
C GLU A 221 -0.35 11.49 -18.88
N VAL A 222 -0.51 11.44 -17.54
CA VAL A 222 -1.72 11.86 -16.84
C VAL A 222 -1.32 12.88 -15.78
N LYS A 223 -1.90 14.09 -15.85
CA LYS A 223 -1.68 15.13 -14.84
C LYS A 223 -2.76 15.03 -13.77
N PHE A 224 -2.39 14.43 -12.63
CA PHE A 224 -3.25 14.37 -11.46
C PHE A 224 -3.42 15.75 -10.83
N ASN A 225 -4.54 15.95 -10.15
CA ASN A 225 -4.86 17.16 -9.41
C ASN A 225 -4.84 16.88 -7.89
N GLU A 226 -4.77 17.95 -7.09
CA GLU A 226 -4.72 17.84 -5.62
C GLU A 226 -6.03 17.34 -4.96
N ASN A 227 -7.13 17.24 -5.71
CA ASN A 227 -8.43 16.84 -5.17
C ASN A 227 -8.75 15.36 -5.41
N ILE A 228 -7.91 14.62 -6.14
CA ILE A 228 -8.13 13.19 -6.37
C ILE A 228 -8.13 12.43 -5.04
N GLU A 229 -9.15 11.63 -4.80
CA GLU A 229 -9.35 10.86 -3.56
C GLU A 229 -9.35 9.36 -3.82
N VAL A 230 -9.80 8.94 -5.02
CA VAL A 230 -9.95 7.52 -5.36
C VAL A 230 -9.41 7.25 -6.76
N ILE A 231 -8.63 6.16 -6.89
CA ILE A 231 -8.23 5.56 -8.15
C ILE A 231 -8.63 4.07 -8.09
N GLY A 232 -9.56 3.67 -8.95
CA GLY A 232 -10.13 2.32 -8.96
C GLY A 232 -9.14 1.24 -9.37
N ASP A 233 -9.54 -0.01 -9.14
CA ASP A 233 -8.76 -1.18 -9.50
C ASP A 233 -8.55 -1.22 -11.01
N TYR A 234 -7.34 -1.61 -11.43
CA TYR A 234 -6.97 -1.70 -12.85
C TYR A 234 -7.20 -0.40 -13.65
N ALA A 235 -7.32 0.75 -12.98
CA ALA A 235 -7.64 2.01 -13.63
C ALA A 235 -6.72 2.33 -14.81
N PHE A 236 -5.44 1.99 -14.72
CA PHE A 236 -4.42 2.20 -15.75
C PHE A 236 -3.80 0.88 -16.26
N ASP A 237 -4.43 -0.28 -16.00
CA ASP A 237 -3.92 -1.57 -16.44
C ASP A 237 -3.66 -1.58 -17.94
N GLY A 238 -2.48 -2.00 -18.37
CA GLY A 238 -2.10 -2.09 -19.77
C GLY A 238 -1.73 -0.76 -20.44
N CYS A 239 -1.62 0.36 -19.69
CA CYS A 239 -1.10 1.63 -20.21
C CYS A 239 0.42 1.55 -20.37
N THR A 240 0.90 0.77 -21.33
CA THR A 240 2.32 0.40 -21.45
C THR A 240 3.27 1.54 -21.76
N SER A 241 2.77 2.68 -22.26
CA SER A 241 3.55 3.90 -22.52
C SER A 241 3.59 4.85 -21.33
N LEU A 242 2.85 4.58 -20.23
CA LEU A 242 2.82 5.41 -19.02
C LEU A 242 4.02 5.05 -18.11
N GLU A 243 5.16 5.70 -18.35
CA GLU A 243 6.44 5.38 -17.68
C GLU A 243 6.62 6.13 -16.36
N THR A 244 5.92 7.26 -16.18
CA THR A 244 6.02 8.10 -14.98
C THR A 244 4.63 8.44 -14.44
N ILE A 245 4.50 8.40 -13.12
CA ILE A 245 3.26 8.73 -12.40
C ILE A 245 3.64 9.75 -11.33
N SER A 246 2.97 10.90 -11.33
CA SER A 246 3.16 11.94 -10.32
C SER A 246 1.85 12.16 -9.56
N LEU A 247 1.75 11.57 -8.38
CA LEU A 247 0.60 11.69 -7.50
C LEU A 247 0.78 12.86 -6.53
N PRO A 248 -0.30 13.50 -6.04
CA PRO A 248 -0.20 14.50 -4.98
C PRO A 248 0.27 13.88 -3.65
N ASP A 249 0.99 14.67 -2.82
CA ASP A 249 1.48 14.23 -1.50
C ASP A 249 0.34 14.14 -0.49
N LYS A 250 -0.54 13.18 -0.69
CA LYS A 250 -1.64 12.84 0.22
C LYS A 250 -2.05 11.38 0.03
N TYR A 251 -2.81 10.84 0.99
CA TYR A 251 -3.41 9.53 0.81
C TYR A 251 -4.47 9.56 -0.30
N ILE A 252 -4.36 8.59 -1.20
CA ILE A 252 -5.34 8.31 -2.25
C ILE A 252 -5.79 6.86 -2.06
N GLU A 253 -7.10 6.64 -1.98
CA GLU A 253 -7.65 5.29 -1.92
C GLU A 253 -7.44 4.62 -3.28
N MET A 254 -6.61 3.61 -3.31
CA MET A 254 -6.30 2.80 -4.49
C MET A 254 -5.75 1.44 -4.07
N SER A 255 -5.69 0.50 -5.00
CA SER A 255 -5.06 -0.81 -4.78
C SER A 255 -3.74 -0.94 -5.56
N SER A 256 -3.00 -2.00 -5.28
CA SER A 256 -1.79 -2.39 -6.02
C SER A 256 -2.06 -2.56 -7.51
N THR A 257 -3.29 -2.94 -7.89
CA THR A 257 -3.68 -3.17 -9.28
C THR A 257 -3.93 -1.90 -10.08
N SER A 258 -4.09 -0.72 -9.43
CA SER A 258 -4.46 0.53 -10.09
C SER A 258 -3.51 0.91 -11.23
N PHE A 259 -2.21 0.60 -11.10
CA PHE A 259 -1.18 0.87 -12.11
C PHE A 259 -0.54 -0.39 -12.69
N TYR A 260 -1.21 -1.53 -12.57
CA TYR A 260 -0.71 -2.81 -13.07
C TYR A 260 -0.40 -2.75 -14.57
N ASN A 261 0.64 -3.44 -15.03
CA ASN A 261 1.08 -3.48 -16.44
C ASN A 261 1.34 -2.11 -17.12
N THR A 262 1.49 -1.02 -16.38
CA THR A 262 1.96 0.26 -16.94
C THR A 262 3.46 0.19 -17.28
N GLY A 263 3.96 1.15 -18.06
CA GLY A 263 5.39 1.34 -18.26
C GLY A 263 6.13 1.60 -16.93
N PHE A 264 5.50 2.34 -16.01
CA PHE A 264 6.00 2.57 -14.64
C PHE A 264 6.12 1.25 -13.86
N TYR A 265 5.07 0.42 -13.85
CA TYR A 265 5.04 -0.85 -13.13
C TYR A 265 6.07 -1.85 -13.69
N ASN A 266 6.22 -1.92 -15.00
CA ASN A 266 7.11 -2.87 -15.68
C ASN A 266 8.59 -2.45 -15.69
N ASN A 267 8.90 -1.22 -15.31
CA ASN A 267 10.28 -0.75 -15.21
C ASN A 267 10.92 -1.25 -13.92
N SER A 268 11.88 -2.18 -14.04
CA SER A 268 12.58 -2.75 -12.89
C SER A 268 13.33 -1.73 -12.02
N ASN A 269 13.68 -0.56 -12.57
CA ASN A 269 14.34 0.49 -11.80
C ASN A 269 13.42 1.19 -10.79
N ASN A 270 12.10 1.02 -10.91
CA ASN A 270 11.12 1.57 -9.97
C ASN A 270 10.88 0.66 -8.77
N TRP A 271 11.45 -0.57 -8.79
CA TRP A 271 11.33 -1.55 -7.73
C TRP A 271 12.57 -1.54 -6.85
N ASP A 272 12.37 -1.36 -5.57
CA ASP A 272 13.40 -1.42 -4.54
C ASP A 272 13.18 -2.70 -3.72
N ASN A 273 14.11 -3.66 -3.79
CA ASN A 273 13.99 -4.97 -3.11
C ASN A 273 12.60 -5.62 -3.27
N ASN A 274 12.09 -5.71 -4.52
CA ASN A 274 10.77 -6.24 -4.87
C ASN A 274 9.56 -5.39 -4.41
N VAL A 275 9.77 -4.22 -3.86
CA VAL A 275 8.73 -3.27 -3.46
C VAL A 275 8.64 -2.11 -4.45
N LEU A 276 7.46 -1.85 -4.97
CA LEU A 276 7.18 -0.72 -5.86
C LEU A 276 6.75 0.49 -5.05
N TYR A 277 7.49 1.57 -5.20
CA TYR A 277 7.14 2.85 -4.60
C TYR A 277 6.81 3.90 -5.66
N ASN A 278 5.86 4.76 -5.34
CA ASN A 278 5.65 6.02 -6.03
C ASN A 278 5.88 7.15 -5.03
N GLU A 279 7.02 7.82 -5.12
CA GLU A 279 7.48 8.82 -4.14
C GLU A 279 7.45 8.29 -2.69
N ASN A 280 6.44 8.67 -1.92
CA ASN A 280 6.25 8.30 -0.51
C ASN A 280 5.09 7.30 -0.29
N ALA A 281 4.57 6.70 -1.35
CA ALA A 281 3.56 5.66 -1.28
C ALA A 281 4.12 4.30 -1.68
N LEU A 282 3.85 3.26 -0.88
CA LEU A 282 4.06 1.87 -1.26
C LEU A 282 2.88 1.43 -2.12
N ILE A 283 3.16 0.99 -3.34
CA ILE A 283 2.16 0.62 -4.34
C ILE A 283 1.95 -0.89 -4.41
N ASP A 284 3.04 -1.68 -4.49
CA ASP A 284 2.92 -3.14 -4.69
C ASP A 284 4.18 -3.88 -4.25
N ILE A 285 4.07 -5.20 -4.09
CA ILE A 285 5.16 -6.13 -3.76
C ILE A 285 5.09 -7.33 -4.69
N ARG A 286 6.23 -7.69 -5.33
CA ARG A 286 6.27 -8.74 -6.37
C ARG A 286 6.36 -10.17 -5.87
N GLU A 287 6.91 -10.40 -4.70
CA GLU A 287 7.23 -11.75 -4.20
C GLU A 287 6.88 -11.85 -2.72
N ASN A 288 6.55 -13.06 -2.27
CA ASN A 288 6.44 -13.32 -0.85
C ASN A 288 7.83 -13.24 -0.23
N ILE A 289 7.99 -12.33 0.71
CA ILE A 289 9.21 -12.08 1.48
C ILE A 289 8.86 -12.41 2.93
N ASP A 290 9.77 -13.03 3.67
CA ASP A 290 9.48 -13.40 5.08
C ASP A 290 9.03 -12.20 5.92
N ILE A 291 9.77 -11.07 5.81
CA ILE A 291 9.40 -9.79 6.43
C ILE A 291 9.70 -8.68 5.42
N ILE A 292 8.69 -7.91 5.08
CA ILE A 292 8.87 -6.74 4.22
C ILE A 292 9.38 -5.58 5.05
N GLU A 293 10.58 -5.11 4.76
CA GLU A 293 11.10 -3.89 5.35
C GLU A 293 10.68 -2.68 4.52
N ILE A 294 9.62 -1.99 4.98
CA ILE A 294 9.17 -0.76 4.32
C ILE A 294 10.16 0.35 4.61
N LYS A 295 10.65 1.01 3.55
CA LYS A 295 11.67 2.06 3.68
C LYS A 295 11.16 3.26 4.47
N ASP A 296 12.07 3.86 5.24
CA ASP A 296 11.79 5.12 5.93
C ASP A 296 11.43 6.24 4.93
N GLY A 297 10.56 7.16 5.36
CA GLY A 297 9.98 8.20 4.50
C GLY A 297 8.72 7.76 3.75
N THR A 298 8.33 6.47 3.80
CA THR A 298 7.02 6.03 3.30
C THR A 298 5.92 6.60 4.18
N LYS A 299 4.94 7.28 3.56
CA LYS A 299 3.79 7.87 4.27
C LYS A 299 2.51 7.09 4.10
N TYR A 300 2.35 6.42 2.97
CA TYR A 300 1.09 5.79 2.56
C TYR A 300 1.32 4.36 2.09
N ILE A 301 0.42 3.45 2.49
CA ILE A 301 0.39 2.06 2.04
C ILE A 301 -0.98 1.81 1.42
N VAL A 302 -1.01 1.44 0.14
CA VAL A 302 -2.26 1.26 -0.61
C VAL A 302 -2.91 -0.11 -0.37
N GLY A 303 -4.14 -0.29 -0.85
CA GLY A 303 -4.87 -1.55 -0.74
C GLY A 303 -4.20 -2.69 -1.52
N ASP A 304 -4.37 -3.91 -1.02
CA ASP A 304 -3.86 -5.18 -1.57
C ASP A 304 -2.34 -5.23 -1.79
N SER A 305 -1.59 -4.24 -1.25
CA SER A 305 -0.17 -4.10 -1.52
C SER A 305 0.72 -4.99 -0.66
N LEU A 306 0.30 -5.32 0.56
CA LEU A 306 1.08 -6.15 1.49
C LEU A 306 0.71 -7.64 1.44
N GLY A 307 -0.48 -7.98 0.92
CA GLY A 307 -0.92 -9.36 0.78
C GLY A 307 -0.96 -10.12 2.10
N GLU A 308 -0.29 -11.26 2.16
CA GLU A 308 -0.16 -12.13 3.35
C GLU A 308 1.24 -12.03 4.00
N ASN A 309 1.99 -10.96 3.70
CA ASN A 309 3.37 -10.84 4.18
C ASN A 309 3.41 -10.16 5.56
N ASP A 310 4.35 -10.58 6.39
CA ASP A 310 4.77 -9.84 7.56
C ASP A 310 5.48 -8.55 7.14
N ALA A 311 5.31 -7.45 7.88
CA ALA A 311 5.85 -6.17 7.48
C ALA A 311 6.41 -5.37 8.65
N PHE A 312 7.63 -4.85 8.49
CA PHE A 312 8.12 -3.75 9.32
C PHE A 312 7.64 -2.43 8.73
N ILE A 313 6.88 -1.68 9.53
CA ILE A 313 6.26 -0.43 9.14
C ILE A 313 6.91 0.71 9.93
N PRO A 314 7.64 1.64 9.27
CA PRO A 314 8.33 2.73 9.93
C PRO A 314 7.36 3.77 10.50
N GLU A 315 7.86 4.58 11.44
CA GLU A 315 7.10 5.65 12.10
C GLU A 315 6.58 6.73 11.14
N THR A 316 7.21 6.86 9.98
CA THR A 316 6.84 7.83 8.94
C THR A 316 5.51 7.54 8.27
N VAL A 317 4.96 6.32 8.44
CA VAL A 317 3.68 5.93 7.84
C VAL A 317 2.52 6.63 8.54
N LEU A 318 1.74 7.37 7.75
CA LEU A 318 0.61 8.18 8.21
C LEU A 318 -0.74 7.53 7.93
N LYS A 319 -0.81 6.65 6.93
CA LYS A 319 -2.04 5.92 6.57
C LYS A 319 -1.72 4.59 5.90
N ILE A 320 -2.43 3.57 6.34
CA ILE A 320 -2.46 2.23 5.75
C ILE A 320 -3.89 2.01 5.26
N SER A 321 -4.08 1.51 4.06
CA SER A 321 -5.40 1.10 3.57
C SER A 321 -5.96 -0.04 4.43
N ASP A 322 -7.24 0.00 4.71
CA ASP A 322 -7.91 -1.09 5.44
C ASP A 322 -7.87 -2.43 4.67
N LYS A 323 -7.54 -2.36 3.38
CA LYS A 323 -7.35 -3.50 2.47
C LYS A 323 -5.89 -3.82 2.18
N ALA A 324 -4.92 -3.23 2.90
CA ALA A 324 -3.49 -3.44 2.62
C ALA A 324 -3.07 -4.91 2.75
N PHE A 325 -3.68 -5.65 3.66
CA PHE A 325 -3.45 -7.07 3.87
C PHE A 325 -4.63 -7.91 3.36
N ALA A 326 -4.33 -8.99 2.64
CA ALA A 326 -5.34 -9.91 2.10
C ALA A 326 -6.03 -10.72 3.21
N ASP A 327 -5.25 -11.23 4.18
CA ASP A 327 -5.74 -11.89 5.40
C ASP A 327 -4.93 -11.42 6.61
N SER A 328 -5.53 -10.54 7.38
CA SER A 328 -4.90 -9.97 8.57
C SER A 328 -4.73 -10.93 9.75
N SER A 329 -5.34 -12.13 9.69
CA SER A 329 -5.30 -13.10 10.80
C SER A 329 -3.97 -13.88 10.90
N MET A 330 -3.18 -13.87 9.83
CA MET A 330 -1.95 -14.68 9.70
C MET A 330 -0.68 -13.84 9.66
N VAL A 331 -0.79 -12.51 9.63
CA VAL A 331 0.34 -11.60 9.44
C VAL A 331 0.76 -10.94 10.75
N THR A 332 2.02 -10.54 10.79
CA THR A 332 2.63 -9.77 11.88
C THR A 332 3.06 -8.40 11.39
N ILE A 333 2.69 -7.36 12.14
CA ILE A 333 3.23 -6.01 11.94
C ILE A 333 4.34 -5.78 12.95
N PHE A 334 5.54 -5.49 12.47
CA PHE A 334 6.66 -5.01 13.23
C PHE A 334 6.72 -3.49 13.12
N GLY A 335 6.92 -2.80 14.23
CA GLY A 335 6.94 -1.34 14.24
C GLY A 335 7.21 -0.80 15.65
N TYR A 336 6.98 0.47 15.85
CA TYR A 336 7.21 1.11 17.16
C TYR A 336 5.88 1.42 17.84
N ALA A 337 5.87 1.36 19.18
CA ALA A 337 4.70 1.73 19.98
C ALA A 337 4.25 3.16 19.68
N ASP A 338 2.96 3.43 19.90
CA ASP A 338 2.32 4.74 19.71
C ASP A 338 2.35 5.32 18.28
N THR A 339 2.72 4.51 17.27
CA THR A 339 2.70 4.88 15.86
C THR A 339 1.34 4.59 15.20
N TYR A 340 1.18 5.06 13.93
CA TYR A 340 0.00 4.70 13.11
C TYR A 340 -0.08 3.18 12.90
N ALA A 341 1.05 2.50 12.65
CA ALA A 341 1.12 1.06 12.47
C ALA A 341 0.62 0.28 13.70
N HIS A 342 1.01 0.70 14.92
CA HIS A 342 0.53 0.11 16.17
C HIS A 342 -0.98 0.28 16.33
N ASN A 343 -1.52 1.48 16.08
CA ASN A 343 -2.95 1.73 16.15
C ASN A 343 -3.73 0.95 15.11
N PHE A 344 -3.20 0.85 13.88
CA PHE A 344 -3.79 0.07 12.80
C PHE A 344 -3.86 -1.43 13.17
N ALA A 345 -2.75 -2.00 13.63
CA ALA A 345 -2.68 -3.40 14.08
C ALA A 345 -3.71 -3.69 15.18
N THR A 346 -3.78 -2.82 16.20
CA THR A 346 -4.73 -2.95 17.31
C THR A 346 -6.18 -2.89 16.84
N THR A 347 -6.50 -1.94 15.94
CA THR A 347 -7.87 -1.74 15.42
C THR A 347 -8.32 -2.92 14.57
N ASN A 348 -7.42 -3.49 13.78
CA ASN A 348 -7.70 -4.60 12.86
C ASN A 348 -7.41 -5.98 13.46
N ASN A 349 -7.04 -6.05 14.74
CA ASN A 349 -6.75 -7.29 15.47
C ASN A 349 -5.59 -8.10 14.85
N ILE A 350 -4.58 -7.39 14.31
CA ILE A 350 -3.35 -7.94 13.75
C ILE A 350 -2.32 -8.05 14.87
N TYR A 351 -1.52 -9.14 14.85
CA TYR A 351 -0.43 -9.29 15.82
C TYR A 351 0.64 -8.21 15.60
N PHE A 352 1.05 -7.54 16.69
CA PHE A 352 2.02 -6.45 16.64
C PHE A 352 3.23 -6.75 17.50
N VAL A 353 4.41 -6.56 16.94
CA VAL A 353 5.71 -6.66 17.65
C VAL A 353 6.31 -5.27 17.77
N ASP A 354 6.50 -4.82 19.01
CA ASP A 354 7.11 -3.52 19.29
C ASP A 354 8.65 -3.62 19.21
N MET A 355 9.20 -3.07 18.14
CA MET A 355 10.63 -3.08 17.85
C MET A 355 11.45 -2.30 18.87
N GLY A 356 10.84 -1.34 19.59
CA GLY A 356 11.48 -0.61 20.67
C GLY A 356 11.65 -1.43 21.96
N ASN A 357 10.98 -2.57 22.06
CA ASN A 357 10.99 -3.45 23.23
C ASN A 357 11.55 -4.86 22.91
N LEU A 358 12.26 -5.01 21.80
CA LEU A 358 12.93 -6.28 21.50
C LEU A 358 13.98 -6.61 22.56
N THR A 359 13.99 -7.86 23.00
CA THR A 359 15.00 -8.34 23.92
C THR A 359 16.24 -8.77 23.14
N LYS A 360 17.36 -8.11 23.35
CA LYS A 360 18.63 -8.50 22.74
C LYS A 360 18.96 -9.94 23.10
N GLY A 361 19.27 -10.74 22.09
CA GLY A 361 19.57 -12.17 22.22
C GLY A 361 18.38 -13.10 21.97
N ASP A 362 17.14 -12.62 22.00
CA ASP A 362 15.93 -13.39 21.63
C ASP A 362 15.66 -13.22 20.13
N VAL A 363 16.44 -13.90 19.29
CA VAL A 363 16.42 -13.73 17.82
C VAL A 363 15.32 -14.52 17.14
N ASN A 364 14.70 -15.47 17.83
CA ASN A 364 13.57 -16.26 17.34
C ASN A 364 12.21 -15.77 17.85
N LEU A 365 12.21 -14.76 18.75
CA LEU A 365 11.01 -14.17 19.38
C LEU A 365 10.15 -15.18 20.16
N ASP A 366 10.75 -16.21 20.78
CA ASP A 366 10.00 -17.17 21.59
C ASP A 366 9.84 -16.71 23.06
N GLY A 367 10.42 -15.57 23.41
CA GLY A 367 10.39 -14.95 24.74
C GLY A 367 11.45 -15.52 25.70
N LYS A 368 12.44 -16.23 25.18
CA LYS A 368 13.57 -16.73 25.94
C LYS A 368 14.85 -16.36 25.22
N ILE A 369 15.93 -16.33 25.97
CA ILE A 369 17.29 -16.26 25.44
C ILE A 369 17.93 -17.61 25.78
N ASP A 370 18.13 -18.48 24.77
CA ASP A 370 18.66 -19.82 25.00
C ASP A 370 19.53 -20.33 23.83
N ARG A 371 19.82 -21.65 23.81
CA ARG A 371 20.69 -22.23 22.80
C ARG A 371 20.10 -22.23 21.39
N ASP A 372 18.81 -22.08 21.25
CA ASP A 372 18.18 -22.00 19.93
C ASP A 372 18.53 -20.66 19.26
N ASP A 373 18.55 -19.56 20.02
CA ASP A 373 19.02 -18.23 19.56
C ASP A 373 20.50 -18.26 19.21
N TYR A 374 21.31 -18.85 20.10
CA TYR A 374 22.74 -19.03 19.85
C TYR A 374 23.01 -19.78 18.53
N ASN A 375 22.26 -20.86 18.25
CA ASN A 375 22.42 -21.62 17.03
C ASN A 375 22.07 -20.79 15.78
N ILE A 376 21.09 -19.91 15.87
CA ILE A 376 20.72 -18.99 14.77
C ILE A 376 21.87 -18.02 14.50
N LEU A 377 22.42 -17.36 15.55
CA LEU A 377 23.56 -16.44 15.39
C LEU A 377 24.80 -17.17 14.86
N CYS A 378 25.08 -18.38 15.33
CA CYS A 378 26.15 -19.22 14.77
C CYS A 378 25.94 -19.48 13.28
N ASP A 379 24.72 -19.84 12.86
CA ASP A 379 24.43 -20.08 11.44
C ASP A 379 24.67 -18.82 10.60
N ILE A 380 24.21 -17.65 11.05
CA ILE A 380 24.46 -16.37 10.37
C ILE A 380 25.96 -16.11 10.24
N SER A 381 26.71 -16.20 11.32
CA SER A 381 28.14 -15.92 11.37
C SER A 381 28.96 -16.88 10.49
N VAL A 382 28.64 -18.19 10.52
CA VAL A 382 29.40 -19.23 9.79
C VAL A 382 29.06 -19.25 8.30
N THR A 383 27.77 -19.13 7.95
CA THR A 383 27.30 -19.20 6.57
C THR A 383 27.39 -17.88 5.84
N GLN A 384 27.54 -16.77 6.57
CA GLN A 384 27.50 -15.40 6.08
C GLN A 384 26.19 -15.10 5.31
N ARG A 385 25.09 -15.76 5.67
CA ARG A 385 23.79 -15.42 5.16
C ARG A 385 23.35 -14.05 5.65
N ILE A 386 22.54 -13.37 4.85
CA ILE A 386 21.96 -12.11 5.27
C ILE A 386 20.94 -12.39 6.39
N PRO A 387 21.08 -11.77 7.59
CA PRO A 387 20.11 -11.92 8.66
C PRO A 387 18.79 -11.23 8.29
N ASN A 388 17.67 -11.79 8.72
CA ASN A 388 16.39 -11.11 8.62
C ASN A 388 16.32 -9.90 9.58
N LEU A 389 15.24 -9.13 9.52
CA LEU A 389 15.07 -7.91 10.34
C LEU A 389 15.23 -8.18 11.84
N ILE A 390 14.60 -9.23 12.36
CA ILE A 390 14.63 -9.57 13.80
C ILE A 390 16.03 -10.03 14.21
N GLU A 391 16.61 -10.93 13.45
CA GLU A 391 17.96 -11.43 13.68
C GLU A 391 18.98 -10.30 13.68
N ARG A 392 18.82 -9.30 12.78
CA ARG A 392 19.68 -8.12 12.72
C ARG A 392 19.54 -7.21 13.94
N ILE A 393 18.31 -6.98 14.44
CA ILE A 393 18.09 -6.07 15.55
C ILE A 393 18.31 -6.74 16.92
N ALA A 394 17.78 -7.96 17.11
CA ALA A 394 17.93 -8.70 18.36
C ALA A 394 19.28 -9.41 18.47
N GLY A 395 19.89 -9.72 17.33
CA GLY A 395 21.14 -10.47 17.27
C GLY A 395 22.41 -9.63 17.29
N ASP A 396 22.34 -8.33 16.97
CA ASP A 396 23.45 -7.38 17.09
C ASP A 396 23.63 -7.05 18.58
N MET A 397 24.40 -7.88 19.27
CA MET A 397 24.55 -7.86 20.74
C MET A 397 25.42 -6.73 21.24
N ASP A 398 26.30 -6.20 20.39
CA ASP A 398 27.24 -5.13 20.75
C ASP A 398 26.87 -3.77 20.13
N ASP A 399 25.72 -3.69 19.41
CA ASP A 399 25.21 -2.47 18.77
C ASP A 399 26.18 -1.86 17.74
N ASP A 400 26.97 -2.68 17.04
CA ASP A 400 27.88 -2.21 15.99
C ASP A 400 27.22 -2.12 14.60
N GLY A 401 26.00 -2.62 14.47
CA GLY A 401 25.17 -2.61 13.26
C GLY A 401 25.35 -3.83 12.38
N THR A 402 26.12 -4.83 12.80
CA THR A 402 26.32 -6.10 12.12
C THR A 402 25.96 -7.27 13.02
N VAL A 403 25.73 -8.45 12.46
CA VAL A 403 25.57 -9.69 13.21
C VAL A 403 26.67 -10.62 12.79
N ASP A 404 27.66 -10.80 13.66
CA ASP A 404 28.86 -11.56 13.36
C ASP A 404 29.32 -12.49 14.50
N SER A 405 30.57 -12.88 14.51
CA SER A 405 31.11 -13.78 15.52
C SER A 405 31.21 -13.16 16.92
N ILE A 406 31.24 -11.85 17.01
CA ILE A 406 31.28 -11.12 18.30
C ILE A 406 29.96 -11.29 19.04
N ASP A 407 28.85 -11.14 18.32
CA ASP A 407 27.50 -11.32 18.87
C ASP A 407 27.29 -12.75 19.38
N VAL A 408 27.76 -13.74 18.63
CA VAL A 408 27.72 -15.14 19.04
C VAL A 408 28.46 -15.33 20.37
N ILE A 409 29.63 -14.72 20.52
CA ILE A 409 30.43 -14.81 21.75
C ILE A 409 29.71 -14.12 22.89
N ILE A 410 29.16 -12.93 22.70
CA ILE A 410 28.44 -12.19 23.75
C ILE A 410 27.24 -13.01 24.22
N LEU A 411 26.47 -13.58 23.31
CA LEU A 411 25.32 -14.42 23.65
C LEU A 411 25.76 -15.69 24.40
N ASP A 412 26.86 -16.35 23.98
CA ASP A 412 27.40 -17.52 24.69
C ASP A 412 27.84 -17.19 26.11
N LEU A 413 28.50 -16.04 26.30
CA LEU A 413 28.88 -15.56 27.63
C LEU A 413 27.66 -15.32 28.53
N MET A 414 26.58 -14.72 27.97
CA MET A 414 25.33 -14.50 28.70
C MET A 414 24.66 -15.82 29.09
N LEU A 415 24.60 -16.80 28.19
CA LEU A 415 24.00 -18.11 28.45
C LEU A 415 24.76 -18.93 29.49
N ASN A 416 26.05 -18.68 29.68
CA ASN A 416 26.88 -19.38 30.64
C ASN A 416 27.04 -18.60 31.95
N ASP A 417 26.24 -17.55 32.22
CA ASP A 417 26.36 -16.67 33.39
C ASP A 417 27.76 -16.05 33.55
N MET A 418 28.48 -15.89 32.44
CA MET A 418 29.82 -15.27 32.47
C MET A 418 29.68 -13.76 32.27
N PRO A 419 30.34 -12.95 33.10
CA PRO A 419 30.28 -11.51 32.96
C PRO A 419 30.91 -11.09 31.61
N PRO A 420 30.37 -10.07 30.94
CA PRO A 420 30.93 -9.47 29.71
C PRO A 420 32.39 -8.96 29.91
N SER A 421 32.82 -8.81 31.17
CA SER A 421 34.19 -8.47 31.54
C SER A 421 35.29 -9.45 31.07
N ARG A 422 34.88 -10.57 30.44
CA ARG A 422 35.80 -11.54 29.83
C ARG A 422 35.81 -11.48 28.30
N LEU A 423 35.14 -10.53 27.71
CA LEU A 423 35.14 -10.38 26.27
C LEU A 423 36.54 -10.09 25.76
N LYS A 424 37.17 -11.08 25.12
CA LYS A 424 38.49 -10.92 24.50
C LYS A 424 38.42 -9.85 23.43
N GLY A 425 39.38 -8.94 23.41
CA GLY A 425 39.43 -7.86 22.45
C GLY A 425 38.67 -6.58 22.86
N ASP A 426 37.78 -6.63 23.87
CA ASP A 426 37.17 -5.43 24.47
C ASP A 426 38.15 -4.76 25.44
N VAL A 427 39.18 -4.11 24.89
CA VAL A 427 40.29 -3.56 25.62
C VAL A 427 39.86 -2.35 26.44
N ASN A 428 38.95 -1.54 25.94
CA ASN A 428 38.46 -0.33 26.62
C ASN A 428 37.38 -0.60 27.67
N GLY A 429 36.71 -1.77 27.61
CA GLY A 429 35.71 -2.20 28.59
C GLY A 429 34.31 -1.65 28.36
N ASP A 430 33.99 -1.29 27.14
CA ASP A 430 32.68 -0.75 26.79
C ASP A 430 31.68 -1.83 26.32
N ASN A 431 32.07 -3.10 26.39
CA ASN A 431 31.34 -4.30 25.92
C ASN A 431 31.17 -4.40 24.40
N LYS A 432 32.04 -3.73 23.66
CA LYS A 432 32.15 -3.85 22.22
C LYS A 432 33.56 -4.27 21.85
N VAL A 433 33.72 -4.97 20.72
CA VAL A 433 35.01 -5.25 20.12
C VAL A 433 35.06 -4.61 18.77
N ASN A 434 35.74 -3.48 18.65
CA ASN A 434 35.75 -2.65 17.47
C ASN A 434 37.09 -1.94 17.24
N ILE A 435 37.13 -1.03 16.27
CA ILE A 435 38.33 -0.29 15.90
C ILE A 435 38.90 0.58 17.03
N ASP A 436 38.10 0.99 18.03
CA ASP A 436 38.53 1.78 19.14
C ASP A 436 39.41 0.94 20.10
N ASP A 437 39.07 -0.34 20.32
CA ASP A 437 39.85 -1.30 21.05
C ASP A 437 41.18 -1.60 20.38
N TYR A 438 41.11 -1.82 19.04
CA TYR A 438 42.31 -1.99 18.24
C TYR A 438 43.24 -0.78 18.36
N ASN A 439 42.73 0.44 18.22
CA ASN A 439 43.52 1.65 18.36
C ASN A 439 44.11 1.80 19.77
N LEU A 440 43.33 1.47 20.80
CA LEU A 440 43.82 1.48 22.20
C LEU A 440 44.91 0.45 22.38
N LEU A 441 44.72 -0.78 21.91
CA LEU A 441 45.68 -1.85 21.99
C LEU A 441 47.01 -1.51 21.26
N VAL A 442 46.91 -0.99 20.05
CA VAL A 442 48.07 -0.50 19.26
C VAL A 442 48.81 0.61 20.02
N ASN A 443 48.09 1.53 20.67
CA ASN A 443 48.71 2.58 21.48
C ASN A 443 49.45 1.99 22.68
N ILE A 444 48.85 1.07 23.44
CA ILE A 444 49.46 0.38 24.56
C ILE A 444 50.74 -0.32 24.12
N VAL A 445 50.67 -1.09 23.06
CA VAL A 445 51.82 -1.84 22.52
C VAL A 445 52.94 -0.92 22.04
N SER A 446 52.59 0.14 21.29
CA SER A 446 53.58 1.07 20.70
C SER A 446 54.26 1.96 21.72
N THR A 447 53.56 2.31 22.79
CA THR A 447 54.12 3.14 23.88
C THR A 447 54.81 2.30 24.98
N ASN A 448 54.69 0.96 24.92
CA ASN A 448 55.13 0.02 25.91
C ASN A 448 54.53 0.34 27.29
N GLU A 449 53.27 0.80 27.30
CA GLU A 449 52.53 1.13 28.51
C GLU A 449 52.20 -0.15 29.28
N LYS A 450 52.48 -0.15 30.59
CA LYS A 450 52.21 -1.32 31.39
C LYS A 450 50.76 -1.35 31.86
N ILE A 451 49.99 -2.33 31.41
CA ILE A 451 48.63 -2.56 31.90
C ILE A 451 48.72 -3.03 33.36
N THR A 452 48.13 -2.25 34.27
CA THR A 452 48.07 -2.56 35.69
C THR A 452 46.71 -3.14 36.10
N ASP A 453 45.70 -2.94 35.32
CA ASP A 453 44.37 -3.53 35.48
C ASP A 453 44.38 -4.96 34.97
N ASN A 454 44.06 -5.93 35.87
CA ASN A 454 44.09 -7.34 35.52
C ASN A 454 42.95 -7.73 34.55
N VAL A 455 41.82 -7.03 34.59
CA VAL A 455 40.68 -7.28 33.66
C VAL A 455 41.04 -6.80 32.27
N MET A 456 41.55 -5.58 32.17
CA MET A 456 42.03 -5.02 30.89
C MET A 456 43.17 -5.88 30.31
N PHE A 457 44.08 -6.40 31.14
CA PHE A 457 45.13 -7.30 30.70
C PHE A 457 44.57 -8.57 30.09
N GLN A 458 43.61 -9.21 30.75
CA GLN A 458 42.98 -10.45 30.26
C GLN A 458 42.19 -10.25 28.95
N ARG A 459 41.63 -9.07 28.72
CA ARG A 459 40.93 -8.70 27.47
C ARG A 459 41.91 -8.41 26.33
N ALA A 460 43.07 -7.83 26.66
CA ALA A 460 44.09 -7.40 25.72
C ALA A 460 45.05 -8.52 25.29
N ASP A 461 45.29 -9.52 26.17
CA ASP A 461 46.06 -10.73 25.88
C ASP A 461 45.19 -11.71 25.08
N ILE A 462 45.07 -11.43 23.78
CA ILE A 462 44.09 -12.07 22.89
C ILE A 462 44.53 -13.49 22.53
N ASN A 463 45.83 -13.71 22.35
CA ASN A 463 46.43 -14.99 22.02
C ASN A 463 46.72 -15.88 23.22
N GLU A 464 46.47 -15.38 24.47
CA GLU A 464 46.65 -16.07 25.76
C GLU A 464 48.09 -16.55 26.04
N ASP A 465 49.07 -15.85 25.49
CA ASP A 465 50.48 -16.18 25.74
C ASP A 465 51.06 -15.58 27.04
N GLY A 466 50.26 -14.78 27.74
CA GLY A 466 50.60 -14.13 28.99
C GLY A 466 51.35 -12.81 28.82
N SER A 467 51.38 -12.27 27.63
CA SER A 467 51.90 -10.93 27.32
C SER A 467 50.85 -10.14 26.53
N VAL A 468 50.96 -8.83 26.53
CA VAL A 468 50.17 -7.96 25.62
C VAL A 468 51.16 -7.25 24.70
N ASP A 469 51.19 -7.69 23.47
CA ASP A 469 52.17 -7.22 22.49
C ASP A 469 51.60 -7.08 21.05
N ALA A 470 52.51 -6.95 20.07
CA ALA A 470 52.09 -6.73 18.68
C ALA A 470 51.31 -7.90 18.07
N PHE A 471 51.45 -9.11 18.65
CA PHE A 471 50.69 -10.27 18.13
C PHE A 471 49.23 -10.17 18.53
N ASP A 472 48.91 -9.65 19.72
CA ASP A 472 47.52 -9.40 20.12
C ASP A 472 46.83 -8.37 19.23
N ALA A 473 47.55 -7.29 18.92
CA ALA A 473 47.02 -6.29 17.98
C ALA A 473 46.75 -6.85 16.57
N VAL A 474 47.65 -7.72 16.09
CA VAL A 474 47.45 -8.43 14.81
C VAL A 474 46.26 -9.39 14.88
N TYR A 475 46.09 -10.12 16.00
CA TYR A 475 44.96 -11.01 16.19
C TYR A 475 43.65 -10.25 16.22
N LEU A 476 43.58 -9.10 16.91
CA LEU A 476 42.40 -8.26 16.93
C LEU A 476 42.07 -7.70 15.55
N ASP A 477 43.05 -7.23 14.81
CA ASP A 477 42.86 -6.77 13.43
C ASP A 477 42.32 -7.87 12.53
N LEU A 478 42.86 -9.07 12.64
CA LEU A 478 42.37 -10.21 11.85
C LEU A 478 40.95 -10.62 12.25
N ALA A 479 40.58 -10.51 13.53
CA ALA A 479 39.23 -10.80 14.00
C ALA A 479 38.22 -9.74 13.52
N LEU A 480 38.54 -8.46 13.62
CA LEU A 480 37.72 -7.36 13.13
C LEU A 480 37.50 -7.42 11.59
N ASN A 481 38.43 -8.06 10.87
CA ASN A 481 38.30 -8.31 9.42
C ASN A 481 37.69 -9.69 9.10
N GLY A 482 37.16 -10.42 10.09
CA GLY A 482 36.50 -11.71 9.90
C GLY A 482 37.42 -12.86 9.44
N ILE A 483 38.74 -12.74 9.66
CA ILE A 483 39.74 -13.73 9.22
C ILE A 483 39.99 -14.81 10.27
N VAL A 484 39.90 -14.45 11.54
CA VAL A 484 40.04 -15.35 12.69
C VAL A 484 38.90 -15.09 13.68
N ALA A 485 38.50 -16.10 14.44
CA ALA A 485 37.59 -15.92 15.57
C ALA A 485 38.39 -15.55 16.81
N LEU A 486 37.85 -14.67 17.64
CA LEU A 486 38.34 -14.48 19.01
C LEU A 486 37.89 -15.70 19.83
N ILE A 487 38.82 -16.40 20.48
CA ILE A 487 38.54 -17.61 21.26
C ILE A 487 38.53 -17.27 22.75
#